data_e49b0a6cf242396230bf922db6ad04af
#
_entry.id   e49b0a6cf242396230bf922db6ad04af
#
_cell.length_a   1.000
_cell.length_b   1.000
_cell.length_c   1.000
_cell.angle_alpha   90.00
_cell.angle_beta   90.00
_cell.angle_gamma   90.00
#
_symmetry.space_group_name_H-M   'P 1'
#
loop_
_entity.id
_entity.type
_entity.pdbx_description
1 polymer ?
#
loop_
_entity_poly.entity_id
_entity_poly.type
_entity_poly.pdbx_seq_one_letter_code
_entity_poly.pdbx_strand_id
1 'polypeptide(L)'
;MKIGKLPEPVLIRSVLKQVKHRREEVLVGPAVGQDCAALEVGEDEVLVMSTDPITGTAKDIGTLAIQITVNDLASAGAEPVGVLLTVLLPTSVCEQDLCLMMKQVEEACAKANVQVMGGHTEVTRVVNQPVISVCGVGKVKKGHLISTAGARPGMDILVSKWIGIEGTSIIAKEKEEELKTHFAVPFIEKAKALDAYISVQS
;
A
#
# COMPACT_ATOMS: atom_id res chain seq x y z
N MET A 1 17.95 -15.66 -1.02
CA MET A 1 16.96 -15.04 -0.11
C MET A 1 15.61 -15.70 -0.37
N LYS A 2 14.74 -15.80 0.61
CA LYS A 2 13.38 -16.36 0.42
C LYS A 2 12.45 -15.30 -0.17
N ILE A 3 11.41 -15.74 -0.89
CA ILE A 3 10.36 -14.85 -1.41
C ILE A 3 9.64 -14.17 -0.24
N GLY A 4 9.29 -12.90 -0.38
CA GLY A 4 8.59 -12.07 0.60
C GLY A 4 9.42 -10.94 1.18
N LYS A 5 8.90 -10.28 2.21
CA LYS A 5 9.63 -9.21 2.93
C LYS A 5 10.96 -9.72 3.49
N LEU A 6 11.98 -8.87 3.48
CA LEU A 6 13.27 -9.23 4.07
C LEU A 6 13.15 -9.43 5.59
N PRO A 7 13.83 -10.44 6.18
CA PRO A 7 13.96 -10.53 7.62
C PRO A 7 14.57 -9.25 8.18
N GLU A 8 14.06 -8.77 9.31
CA GLU A 8 14.50 -7.51 9.94
C GLU A 8 16.04 -7.39 10.11
N PRO A 9 16.79 -8.41 10.60
CA PRO A 9 18.23 -8.31 10.72
C PRO A 9 18.93 -8.12 9.36
N VAL A 10 18.34 -8.66 8.27
CA VAL A 10 18.87 -8.47 6.90
C VAL A 10 18.57 -7.06 6.41
N LEU A 11 17.33 -6.56 6.61
CA LEU A 11 16.95 -5.20 6.29
C LEU A 11 17.88 -4.19 6.97
N ILE A 12 18.12 -4.34 8.26
CA ILE A 12 19.00 -3.45 9.04
C ILE A 12 20.39 -3.41 8.45
N ARG A 13 21.06 -4.57 8.31
CA ARG A 13 22.49 -4.61 7.94
C ARG A 13 22.74 -4.31 6.46
N SER A 14 21.82 -4.72 5.57
CA SER A 14 22.04 -4.68 4.13
C SER A 14 21.39 -3.48 3.44
N VAL A 15 20.43 -2.82 4.07
CA VAL A 15 19.73 -1.66 3.53
C VAL A 15 19.89 -0.46 4.45
N LEU A 16 19.33 -0.49 5.66
CA LEU A 16 19.28 0.70 6.52
C LEU A 16 20.67 1.22 6.90
N LYS A 17 21.62 0.35 7.18
CA LYS A 17 23.01 0.75 7.47
C LYS A 17 23.76 1.34 6.28
N GLN A 18 23.27 1.17 5.06
CA GLN A 18 23.88 1.75 3.85
C GLN A 18 23.36 3.17 3.58
N VAL A 19 22.17 3.51 4.10
CA VAL A 19 21.54 4.84 3.95
C VAL A 19 22.13 5.78 5.00
N LYS A 20 23.19 6.53 4.63
CA LYS A 20 23.96 7.38 5.56
C LYS A 20 23.69 8.87 5.39
N HIS A 21 23.43 9.31 4.16
CA HIS A 21 23.16 10.71 3.88
C HIS A 21 21.85 11.15 4.52
N ARG A 22 21.85 12.31 5.15
CA ARG A 22 20.69 12.90 5.84
C ARG A 22 20.45 14.32 5.34
N ARG A 23 19.20 14.72 5.33
CA ARG A 23 18.73 16.08 5.05
C ARG A 23 17.91 16.54 6.24
N GLU A 24 18.01 17.81 6.60
CA GLU A 24 17.27 18.39 7.75
C GLU A 24 15.75 18.40 7.52
N GLU A 25 15.33 18.54 6.25
CA GLU A 25 13.93 18.54 5.88
C GLU A 25 13.24 17.17 6.04
N VAL A 26 14.01 16.08 6.15
CA VAL A 26 13.46 14.73 6.35
C VAL A 26 13.20 14.49 7.83
N LEU A 27 11.97 14.69 8.27
CA LEU A 27 11.56 14.54 9.67
C LEU A 27 11.43 13.07 10.08
N VAL A 28 10.91 12.22 9.17
CA VAL A 28 10.79 10.78 9.34
C VAL A 28 11.46 10.10 8.17
N GLY A 29 12.53 9.37 8.42
CA GLY A 29 13.29 8.64 7.42
C GLY A 29 13.16 7.12 7.58
N PRO A 30 13.91 6.32 6.78
CA PRO A 30 13.80 4.88 6.78
C PRO A 30 14.20 4.26 8.11
N ALA A 31 13.31 3.43 8.67
CA ALA A 31 13.51 2.67 9.90
C ALA A 31 12.70 1.37 9.86
N VAL A 32 12.97 0.47 10.81
CA VAL A 32 12.16 -0.74 11.00
C VAL A 32 10.78 -0.32 11.51
N GLY A 33 9.73 -0.88 10.90
CA GLY A 33 8.34 -0.57 11.26
C GLY A 33 7.88 0.83 10.87
N GLN A 34 8.59 1.50 9.96
CA GLN A 34 8.26 2.82 9.46
C GLN A 34 7.86 2.71 7.98
N ASP A 35 6.57 2.78 7.69
CA ASP A 35 6.05 2.62 6.32
C ASP A 35 6.04 3.96 5.55
N CYS A 36 5.95 5.09 6.26
CA CYS A 36 5.93 6.42 5.66
C CYS A 36 7.21 7.21 5.92
N ALA A 37 7.61 8.03 4.95
CA ALA A 37 8.54 9.13 5.14
C ALA A 37 7.76 10.44 5.38
N ALA A 38 8.35 11.41 6.09
CA ALA A 38 7.78 12.73 6.26
C ALA A 38 8.81 13.81 5.93
N LEU A 39 8.42 14.76 5.08
CA LEU A 39 9.25 15.82 4.56
C LEU A 39 8.67 17.19 4.94
N GLU A 40 9.45 18.03 5.58
CA GLU A 40 9.08 19.42 5.87
C GLU A 40 9.12 20.25 4.59
N VAL A 41 8.03 20.95 4.27
CA VAL A 41 7.93 21.78 3.06
C VAL A 41 7.51 23.21 3.35
N GLY A 42 7.22 23.53 4.61
CA GLY A 42 6.82 24.85 5.06
C GLY A 42 6.85 24.94 6.58
N GLU A 43 6.42 26.09 7.11
CA GLU A 43 6.46 26.30 8.56
C GLU A 43 5.46 25.42 9.30
N ASP A 44 4.26 25.18 8.76
CA ASP A 44 3.13 24.55 9.43
C ASP A 44 2.73 23.18 8.88
N GLU A 45 3.18 22.79 7.69
CA GLU A 45 2.79 21.53 7.03
C GLU A 45 3.99 20.67 6.65
N VAL A 46 3.76 19.36 6.66
CA VAL A 46 4.70 18.35 6.16
C VAL A 46 4.02 17.50 5.10
N LEU A 47 4.78 17.08 4.09
CA LEU A 47 4.38 16.03 3.18
C LEU A 47 4.73 14.67 3.79
N VAL A 48 3.78 13.76 3.72
CA VAL A 48 3.94 12.35 4.09
C VAL A 48 3.90 11.53 2.82
N MET A 49 4.84 10.62 2.67
CA MET A 49 4.97 9.81 1.47
C MET A 49 5.15 8.34 1.85
N SER A 50 4.46 7.46 1.13
CA SER A 50 4.60 6.00 1.24
C SER A 50 4.78 5.40 -0.15
N THR A 51 5.43 4.25 -0.25
CA THR A 51 5.52 3.52 -1.51
C THR A 51 5.53 2.02 -1.29
N ASP A 52 4.58 1.33 -1.90
CA ASP A 52 4.46 -0.12 -1.87
C ASP A 52 4.17 -0.71 -3.26
N PRO A 53 4.81 -1.83 -3.63
CA PRO A 53 4.44 -2.61 -4.79
C PRO A 53 3.38 -3.65 -4.42
N ILE A 54 2.34 -3.77 -5.23
CA ILE A 54 1.36 -4.85 -5.13
C ILE A 54 1.82 -6.03 -5.99
N THR A 55 2.14 -7.12 -5.33
CA THR A 55 2.70 -8.34 -5.95
C THR A 55 1.95 -9.61 -5.56
N GLY A 56 1.03 -9.55 -4.59
CA GLY A 56 0.34 -10.71 -4.01
C GLY A 56 -0.87 -11.19 -4.81
N THR A 57 -1.42 -10.38 -5.71
CA THR A 57 -2.59 -10.69 -6.52
C THR A 57 -2.53 -9.98 -7.86
N ALA A 58 -3.16 -10.57 -8.88
CA ALA A 58 -3.46 -9.90 -10.13
C ALA A 58 -4.93 -9.45 -10.21
N LYS A 59 -5.80 -10.01 -9.35
CA LYS A 59 -7.21 -9.64 -9.28
C LYS A 59 -7.38 -8.37 -8.45
N ASP A 60 -8.16 -7.43 -8.96
CA ASP A 60 -8.47 -6.15 -8.29
C ASP A 60 -7.22 -5.35 -7.86
N ILE A 61 -6.08 -5.60 -8.55
CA ILE A 61 -4.79 -5.03 -8.20
C ILE A 61 -4.82 -3.49 -8.16
N GLY A 62 -5.58 -2.86 -9.06
CA GLY A 62 -5.72 -1.40 -9.11
C GLY A 62 -6.41 -0.85 -7.87
N THR A 63 -7.50 -1.47 -7.43
CA THR A 63 -8.23 -1.08 -6.21
C THR A 63 -7.36 -1.26 -4.97
N LEU A 64 -6.74 -2.44 -4.84
CA LEU A 64 -5.93 -2.79 -3.68
C LEU A 64 -4.71 -1.86 -3.52
N ALA A 65 -4.06 -1.52 -4.64
CA ALA A 65 -2.90 -0.64 -4.64
C ALA A 65 -3.21 0.74 -4.03
N ILE A 66 -4.36 1.32 -4.37
CA ILE A 66 -4.78 2.61 -3.81
C ILE A 66 -5.19 2.47 -2.35
N GLN A 67 -5.97 1.44 -2.01
CA GLN A 67 -6.43 1.24 -0.62
C GLN A 67 -5.27 1.10 0.37
N ILE A 68 -4.25 0.30 0.03
CA ILE A 68 -3.07 0.08 0.88
C ILE A 68 -2.32 1.40 1.06
N THR A 69 -2.00 2.08 -0.03
CA THR A 69 -1.26 3.35 0.01
C THR A 69 -1.99 4.43 0.84
N VAL A 70 -3.32 4.52 0.68
CA VAL A 70 -4.15 5.45 1.47
C VAL A 70 -4.13 5.10 2.96
N ASN A 71 -4.16 3.81 3.30
CA ASN A 71 -4.08 3.36 4.69
C ASN A 71 -2.74 3.75 5.34
N ASP A 72 -1.62 3.62 4.61
CA ASP A 72 -0.31 4.02 5.11
C ASP A 72 -0.27 5.51 5.43
N LEU A 73 -0.71 6.35 4.49
CA LEU A 73 -0.76 7.80 4.69
C LEU A 73 -1.66 8.16 5.89
N ALA A 74 -2.83 7.52 6.01
CA ALA A 74 -3.76 7.73 7.11
C ALA A 74 -3.17 7.30 8.46
N SER A 75 -2.37 6.22 8.49
CA SER A 75 -1.68 5.76 9.71
C SER A 75 -0.68 6.77 10.26
N ALA A 76 -0.12 7.61 9.39
CA ALA A 76 0.74 8.73 9.76
C ALA A 76 -0.03 10.02 10.08
N GLY A 77 -1.37 9.97 10.10
CA GLY A 77 -2.25 11.13 10.36
C GLY A 77 -2.38 12.07 9.17
N ALA A 78 -1.93 11.67 7.99
CA ALA A 78 -1.95 12.50 6.80
C ALA A 78 -3.26 12.41 6.02
N GLU A 79 -3.71 13.52 5.47
CA GLU A 79 -4.73 13.59 4.44
C GLU A 79 -4.12 13.18 3.11
N PRO A 80 -4.54 12.07 2.48
CA PRO A 80 -4.05 11.68 1.16
C PRO A 80 -4.44 12.72 0.11
N VAL A 81 -3.53 13.05 -0.81
CA VAL A 81 -3.74 14.07 -1.85
C VAL A 81 -3.60 13.47 -3.23
N GLY A 82 -2.56 12.68 -3.46
CA GLY A 82 -2.29 12.15 -4.78
C GLY A 82 -1.36 10.94 -4.80
N VAL A 83 -1.30 10.30 -5.96
CA VAL A 83 -0.44 9.13 -6.17
C VAL A 83 0.34 9.23 -7.48
N LEU A 84 1.55 8.68 -7.48
CA LEU A 84 2.34 8.38 -8.66
C LEU A 84 2.39 6.85 -8.84
N LEU A 85 2.15 6.36 -10.06
CA LEU A 85 2.05 4.94 -10.34
C LEU A 85 3.24 4.47 -11.19
N THR A 86 3.86 3.36 -10.81
CA THR A 86 4.72 2.59 -11.71
C THR A 86 3.99 1.28 -12.01
N VAL A 87 3.60 1.08 -13.27
CA VAL A 87 2.88 -0.10 -13.75
C VAL A 87 3.79 -0.91 -14.66
N LEU A 88 4.16 -2.10 -14.21
CA LEU A 88 4.96 -3.05 -14.99
C LEU A 88 4.08 -4.21 -15.44
N LEU A 89 4.03 -4.44 -16.74
CA LEU A 89 3.17 -5.43 -17.37
C LEU A 89 4.02 -6.52 -18.04
N PRO A 90 3.69 -7.81 -17.85
CA PRO A 90 4.28 -8.87 -18.65
C PRO A 90 3.74 -8.80 -20.10
N THR A 91 4.48 -9.42 -21.03
CA THR A 91 4.11 -9.46 -22.45
C THR A 91 2.80 -10.21 -22.75
N SER A 92 2.24 -10.93 -21.77
CA SER A 92 0.97 -11.66 -21.87
C SER A 92 -0.26 -10.79 -21.62
N VAL A 93 -0.11 -9.58 -21.08
CA VAL A 93 -1.21 -8.66 -20.78
C VAL A 93 -1.65 -7.93 -22.04
N CYS A 94 -2.95 -7.82 -22.25
CA CYS A 94 -3.51 -7.05 -23.37
C CYS A 94 -3.93 -5.63 -22.92
N GLU A 95 -4.22 -4.76 -23.87
CA GLU A 95 -4.64 -3.38 -23.60
C GLU A 95 -5.95 -3.31 -22.80
N GLN A 96 -6.85 -4.28 -23.00
CA GLN A 96 -8.12 -4.35 -22.25
C GLN A 96 -7.89 -4.62 -20.77
N ASP A 97 -6.94 -5.48 -20.43
CA ASP A 97 -6.57 -5.77 -19.04
C ASP A 97 -5.99 -4.53 -18.36
N LEU A 98 -5.12 -3.81 -19.05
CA LEU A 98 -4.58 -2.54 -18.58
C LEU A 98 -5.69 -1.50 -18.36
N CYS A 99 -6.63 -1.40 -19.31
CA CYS A 99 -7.75 -0.48 -19.21
C CYS A 99 -8.64 -0.79 -17.99
N LEU A 100 -8.91 -2.08 -17.72
CA LEU A 100 -9.67 -2.52 -16.55
C LEU A 100 -8.93 -2.17 -15.24
N MET A 101 -7.63 -2.45 -15.18
CA MET A 101 -6.77 -2.13 -14.06
C MET A 101 -6.77 -0.63 -13.75
N MET A 102 -6.64 0.23 -14.77
CA MET A 102 -6.66 1.68 -14.59
C MET A 102 -8.06 2.21 -14.19
N LYS A 103 -9.15 1.56 -14.61
CA LYS A 103 -10.50 1.87 -14.08
C LYS A 103 -10.61 1.56 -12.60
N GLN A 104 -10.07 0.43 -12.14
CA GLN A 104 -10.04 0.10 -10.71
C GLN A 104 -9.26 1.14 -9.91
N VAL A 105 -8.10 1.58 -10.43
CA VAL A 105 -7.31 2.67 -9.83
C VAL A 105 -8.14 3.93 -9.71
N GLU A 106 -8.77 4.38 -10.82
CA GLU A 106 -9.55 5.62 -10.85
C GLU A 106 -10.74 5.57 -9.89
N GLU A 107 -11.49 4.47 -9.88
CA GLU A 107 -12.64 4.29 -8.98
C GLU A 107 -12.21 4.32 -7.50
N ALA A 108 -11.08 3.70 -7.17
CA ALA A 108 -10.55 3.73 -5.80
C ALA A 108 -10.03 5.13 -5.43
N CYS A 109 -9.35 5.81 -6.34
CA CYS A 109 -8.88 7.19 -6.17
C CYS A 109 -10.06 8.15 -5.97
N ALA A 110 -11.11 8.04 -6.79
CA ALA A 110 -12.30 8.88 -6.66
C ALA A 110 -13.00 8.70 -5.30
N LYS A 111 -13.12 7.44 -4.82
CA LYS A 111 -13.67 7.16 -3.49
C LYS A 111 -12.83 7.75 -2.35
N ALA A 112 -11.52 7.72 -2.49
CA ALA A 112 -10.58 8.23 -1.51
C ALA A 112 -10.30 9.74 -1.62
N ASN A 113 -10.91 10.43 -2.61
CA ASN A 113 -10.63 11.82 -2.95
C ASN A 113 -9.13 12.07 -3.19
N VAL A 114 -8.49 11.17 -3.94
CA VAL A 114 -7.06 11.18 -4.27
C VAL A 114 -6.90 11.30 -5.77
N GLN A 115 -5.91 12.04 -6.25
CA GLN A 115 -5.64 12.23 -7.67
C GLN A 115 -4.48 11.36 -8.15
N VAL A 116 -4.64 10.69 -9.30
CA VAL A 116 -3.47 10.18 -10.04
C VAL A 116 -2.73 11.35 -10.64
N MET A 117 -1.56 11.68 -10.10
CA MET A 117 -0.75 12.84 -10.52
C MET A 117 0.18 12.53 -11.70
N GLY A 118 0.42 11.25 -11.98
CA GLY A 118 1.29 10.80 -13.05
C GLY A 118 1.89 9.43 -12.78
N GLY A 119 2.96 9.11 -13.48
CA GLY A 119 3.67 7.85 -13.29
C GLY A 119 4.32 7.33 -14.56
N HIS A 120 4.60 6.02 -14.60
CA HIS A 120 5.22 5.32 -15.72
C HIS A 120 4.52 3.98 -15.95
N THR A 121 4.28 3.66 -17.21
CA THR A 121 3.71 2.35 -17.60
C THR A 121 4.57 1.74 -18.70
N GLU A 122 5.00 0.50 -18.50
CA GLU A 122 5.78 -0.22 -19.52
C GLU A 122 5.45 -1.71 -19.57
N VAL A 123 5.69 -2.32 -20.74
CA VAL A 123 5.68 -3.76 -20.92
C VAL A 123 7.12 -4.26 -20.85
N THR A 124 7.38 -5.24 -19.97
CA THR A 124 8.72 -5.73 -19.70
C THR A 124 8.75 -7.25 -19.50
N ARG A 125 9.93 -7.86 -19.73
CA ARG A 125 10.15 -9.30 -19.48
C ARG A 125 10.61 -9.61 -18.05
N VAL A 126 10.85 -8.59 -17.22
CA VAL A 126 11.34 -8.78 -15.84
C VAL A 126 10.25 -9.15 -14.86
N VAL A 127 8.98 -9.03 -15.26
CA VAL A 127 7.83 -9.46 -14.46
C VAL A 127 7.05 -10.57 -15.19
N ASN A 128 6.48 -11.50 -14.45
CA ASN A 128 5.65 -12.59 -14.98
C ASN A 128 4.14 -12.38 -14.75
N GLN A 129 3.78 -11.38 -13.96
CA GLN A 129 2.42 -10.89 -13.72
C GLN A 129 2.44 -9.38 -13.60
N PRO A 130 1.29 -8.67 -13.71
CA PRO A 130 1.22 -7.24 -13.48
C PRO A 130 1.73 -6.87 -12.09
N VAL A 131 2.46 -5.77 -12.02
CA VAL A 131 2.92 -5.15 -10.77
C VAL A 131 2.54 -3.68 -10.83
N ILE A 132 1.86 -3.20 -9.80
CA ILE A 132 1.64 -1.76 -9.59
C ILE A 132 2.42 -1.36 -8.34
N SER A 133 3.37 -0.44 -8.49
CA SER A 133 3.98 0.25 -7.35
C SER A 133 3.40 1.65 -7.27
N VAL A 134 2.89 1.99 -6.11
CA VAL A 134 2.27 3.30 -5.85
C VAL A 134 3.16 4.10 -4.93
N CYS A 135 3.45 5.34 -5.31
CA CYS A 135 3.99 6.34 -4.38
C CYS A 135 2.85 7.28 -4.00
N GLY A 136 2.37 7.16 -2.78
CA GLY A 136 1.35 8.03 -2.21
C GLY A 136 1.94 9.29 -1.60
N VAL A 137 1.23 10.40 -1.78
CA VAL A 137 1.56 11.70 -1.21
C VAL A 137 0.36 12.22 -0.42
N GLY A 138 0.60 12.56 0.82
CA GLY A 138 -0.37 13.19 1.71
C GLY A 138 0.23 14.39 2.41
N LYS A 139 -0.60 15.13 3.13
CA LYS A 139 -0.20 16.30 3.92
C LYS A 139 -0.77 16.22 5.32
N VAL A 140 -0.05 16.79 6.28
CA VAL A 140 -0.50 16.89 7.66
C VAL A 140 0.12 18.12 8.31
N LYS A 141 -0.57 18.74 9.28
CA LYS A 141 0.02 19.79 10.11
C LYS A 141 1.18 19.20 10.92
N LYS A 142 2.29 19.92 11.05
CA LYS A 142 3.53 19.46 11.69
C LYS A 142 3.29 18.85 13.08
N GLY A 143 2.43 19.46 13.91
CA GLY A 143 2.09 18.98 15.24
C GLY A 143 1.14 17.76 15.29
N HIS A 144 0.59 17.33 14.17
CA HIS A 144 -0.34 16.20 14.06
C HIS A 144 0.26 14.96 13.36
N LEU A 145 1.53 15.03 12.96
CA LEU A 145 2.24 13.89 12.38
C LEU A 145 2.33 12.76 13.40
N ILE A 146 1.90 11.55 13.00
CA ILE A 146 1.98 10.33 13.80
C ILE A 146 3.16 9.51 13.29
N SER A 147 3.97 9.01 14.20
CA SER A 147 5.09 8.11 13.90
C SER A 147 5.10 6.95 14.88
N THR A 148 5.45 5.76 14.40
CA THR A 148 5.62 4.55 15.21
C THR A 148 6.70 4.72 16.30
N ALA A 149 7.69 5.59 16.07
CA ALA A 149 8.72 5.94 17.05
C ALA A 149 8.16 6.64 18.31
N GLY A 150 6.92 7.12 18.27
CA GLY A 150 6.25 7.74 19.41
C GLY A 150 5.68 6.76 20.45
N ALA A 151 5.63 5.47 20.16
CA ALA A 151 5.05 4.45 21.04
C ALA A 151 5.84 4.31 22.35
N ARG A 152 5.13 4.21 23.47
CA ARG A 152 5.70 4.10 24.82
C ARG A 152 4.97 3.04 25.63
N PRO A 153 5.63 2.39 26.63
CA PRO A 153 4.96 1.50 27.56
C PRO A 153 3.77 2.18 28.24
N GLY A 154 2.65 1.48 28.32
CA GLY A 154 1.39 1.99 28.92
C GLY A 154 0.44 2.66 27.93
N MET A 155 0.81 2.79 26.65
CA MET A 155 -0.12 3.21 25.60
C MET A 155 -1.01 2.05 25.15
N ASP A 156 -2.26 2.37 24.79
CA ASP A 156 -3.18 1.40 24.21
C ASP A 156 -2.86 1.15 22.73
N ILE A 157 -3.05 -0.10 22.29
CA ILE A 157 -2.96 -0.49 20.89
C ILE A 157 -4.37 -0.51 20.32
N LEU A 158 -4.65 0.41 19.39
CA LEU A 158 -5.95 0.47 18.72
C LEU A 158 -5.85 -0.22 17.35
N VAL A 159 -6.85 -1.03 17.05
CA VAL A 159 -6.98 -1.70 15.74
C VAL A 159 -8.35 -1.33 15.17
N SER A 160 -8.37 -0.76 13.98
CA SER A 160 -9.62 -0.49 13.26
C SER A 160 -10.09 -1.76 12.54
N LYS A 161 -11.41 -2.03 12.61
CA LYS A 161 -12.07 -3.17 11.94
C LYS A 161 -11.52 -4.54 12.41
N TRP A 162 -11.05 -5.39 11.48
CA TRP A 162 -10.56 -6.74 11.78
C TRP A 162 -9.15 -6.96 11.25
N ILE A 163 -8.38 -7.77 11.95
CA ILE A 163 -7.04 -8.18 11.53
C ILE A 163 -7.17 -9.19 10.39
N GLY A 164 -6.33 -9.07 9.37
CA GLY A 164 -6.21 -10.03 8.27
C GLY A 164 -7.29 -9.91 7.18
N ILE A 165 -8.05 -8.82 7.10
CA ILE A 165 -9.09 -8.61 6.07
C ILE A 165 -8.50 -8.73 4.67
N GLU A 166 -7.40 -8.05 4.40
CA GLU A 166 -6.73 -8.06 3.10
C GLU A 166 -6.31 -9.46 2.68
N GLY A 167 -5.49 -10.13 3.51
CA GLY A 167 -5.02 -11.49 3.22
C GLY A 167 -6.17 -12.48 3.05
N THR A 168 -7.23 -12.35 3.86
CA THR A 168 -8.42 -13.22 3.76
C THR A 168 -9.15 -13.01 2.43
N SER A 169 -9.36 -11.76 2.00
CA SER A 169 -10.04 -11.47 0.73
C SER A 169 -9.22 -11.91 -0.48
N ILE A 170 -7.91 -11.70 -0.46
CA ILE A 170 -6.99 -12.15 -1.52
C ILE A 170 -7.02 -13.68 -1.63
N ILE A 171 -6.84 -14.41 -0.53
CA ILE A 171 -6.88 -15.88 -0.53
C ILE A 171 -8.23 -16.38 -1.04
N ALA A 172 -9.34 -15.78 -0.59
CA ALA A 172 -10.67 -16.17 -1.01
C ALA A 172 -10.90 -16.00 -2.52
N LYS A 173 -10.29 -14.96 -3.13
CA LYS A 173 -10.38 -14.71 -4.58
C LYS A 173 -9.41 -15.57 -5.39
N GLU A 174 -8.16 -15.71 -4.95
CA GLU A 174 -7.13 -16.41 -5.69
C GLU A 174 -7.24 -17.94 -5.59
N LYS A 175 -7.75 -18.45 -4.45
CA LYS A 175 -7.83 -19.87 -4.14
C LYS A 175 -9.28 -20.41 -4.06
N GLU A 176 -10.21 -19.74 -4.73
CA GLU A 176 -11.63 -20.05 -4.65
C GLU A 176 -11.95 -21.53 -4.88
N GLU A 177 -11.42 -22.14 -5.96
CA GLU A 177 -11.70 -23.52 -6.31
C GLU A 177 -11.14 -24.50 -5.27
N GLU A 178 -9.98 -24.21 -4.72
CA GLU A 178 -9.40 -25.01 -3.61
C GLU A 178 -10.25 -24.88 -2.35
N LEU A 179 -10.68 -23.65 -2.02
CA LEU A 179 -11.49 -23.39 -0.82
C LEU A 179 -12.88 -24.02 -0.90
N LYS A 180 -13.49 -24.16 -2.07
CA LYS A 180 -14.78 -24.85 -2.27
C LYS A 180 -14.75 -26.32 -1.82
N THR A 181 -13.57 -26.92 -1.75
CA THR A 181 -13.42 -28.31 -1.24
C THR A 181 -13.49 -28.39 0.29
N HIS A 182 -13.33 -27.27 1.00
CA HIS A 182 -13.25 -27.20 2.45
C HIS A 182 -14.34 -26.34 3.11
N PHE A 183 -14.88 -25.36 2.37
CA PHE A 183 -15.82 -24.37 2.91
C PHE A 183 -17.05 -24.23 2.02
N ALA A 184 -18.17 -23.89 2.64
CA ALA A 184 -19.41 -23.60 1.90
C ALA A 184 -19.26 -22.31 1.06
N VAL A 185 -19.83 -22.30 -0.14
CA VAL A 185 -19.78 -21.18 -1.07
C VAL A 185 -20.19 -19.83 -0.42
N PRO A 186 -21.31 -19.75 0.38
CA PRO A 186 -21.67 -18.48 1.03
C PRO A 186 -20.61 -17.94 2.01
N PHE A 187 -19.80 -18.82 2.61
CA PHE A 187 -18.68 -18.39 3.47
C PHE A 187 -17.55 -17.78 2.64
N ILE A 188 -17.22 -18.41 1.50
CA ILE A 188 -16.19 -17.91 0.59
C ILE A 188 -16.59 -16.54 0.02
N GLU A 189 -17.86 -16.36 -0.37
CA GLU A 189 -18.37 -15.08 -0.88
C GLU A 189 -18.29 -13.97 0.19
N LYS A 190 -18.60 -14.28 1.46
CA LYS A 190 -18.38 -13.34 2.56
C LYS A 190 -16.91 -12.99 2.75
N ALA A 191 -16.02 -13.97 2.62
CA ALA A 191 -14.57 -13.73 2.73
C ALA A 191 -14.03 -12.84 1.59
N LYS A 192 -14.51 -13.04 0.36
CA LYS A 192 -14.19 -12.16 -0.79
C LYS A 192 -14.66 -10.73 -0.55
N ALA A 193 -15.88 -10.55 -0.04
CA ALA A 193 -16.49 -9.25 0.21
C ALA A 193 -15.79 -8.43 1.32
N LEU A 194 -14.82 -9.02 2.05
CA LEU A 194 -14.02 -8.28 3.02
C LEU A 194 -13.14 -7.20 2.38
N ASP A 195 -12.88 -7.29 1.08
CA ASP A 195 -12.13 -6.26 0.34
C ASP A 195 -12.77 -4.86 0.44
N ALA A 196 -14.10 -4.79 0.57
CA ALA A 196 -14.81 -3.53 0.77
C ALA A 196 -14.42 -2.80 2.07
N TYR A 197 -13.82 -3.52 3.02
CA TYR A 197 -13.43 -2.98 4.34
C TYR A 197 -11.92 -2.74 4.48
N ILE A 198 -11.12 -2.94 3.44
CA ILE A 198 -9.66 -2.74 3.51
C ILE A 198 -9.34 -1.26 3.73
N SER A 199 -9.98 -0.36 3.01
CA SER A 199 -9.74 1.08 3.15
C SER A 199 -10.20 1.60 4.51
N VAL A 200 -9.36 2.40 5.17
CA VAL A 200 -9.72 3.11 6.42
C VAL A 200 -10.79 4.16 6.21
N GLN A 201 -11.07 4.55 4.97
CA GLN A 201 -12.10 5.51 4.58
C GLN A 201 -13.47 4.86 4.27
N SER A 202 -13.57 3.53 4.33
CA SER A 202 -14.81 2.79 4.05
C SER A 202 -15.66 2.55 5.30
#